data_0234452cafd951e51b5ab51275fcadea
#
_entry.id   0234452cafd951e51b5ab51275fcadea
#
_cell.length_a   1.000
_cell.length_b   1.000
_cell.length_c   1.000
_cell.angle_alpha   90.00
_cell.angle_beta   90.00
_cell.angle_gamma   90.00
#
_symmetry.space_group_name_H-M   'P 1'
#
loop_
_entity.id
_entity.type
_entity.pdbx_description
1 polymer ?
#
loop_
_entity_poly.entity_id
_entity_poly.type
_entity_poly.pdbx_seq_one_letter_code
_entity_poly.pdbx_strand_id
1 'polypeptide(L)'
;MSYQNILAERVDKIAILTMNRPEKLNALSYELAVELDEELGKVENDDDVRVVILTGAGPRAFSAGGDIMQMVKSTPEEMAARTDARREANWHLASFRKPIIGAINGIAYGAGAQLTTMLDIRIGCEHAEIQFLAAKYGRANSTWSLPLVVGMPKAKELLYTGRPVKAEEAERIGLLNQLVPCSQLREAALEMAKQIAANDPRMVQGIKQLLHDDIGLPWRERFDAEQNARKNKLKANSPREGFKAFLERKGVR
;
A
#
# COMPACT_ATOMS: atom_id res chain seq x y z
N MET A 1 -6.22 21.45 -9.03
CA MET A 1 -4.81 21.74 -9.35
C MET A 1 -4.26 20.52 -10.08
N SER A 2 -3.44 20.70 -11.10
CA SER A 2 -2.77 19.56 -11.75
C SER A 2 -1.47 19.27 -11.00
N TYR A 3 -1.27 18.03 -10.59
CA TYR A 3 -0.02 17.55 -10.02
C TYR A 3 1.07 17.46 -11.09
N GLN A 4 2.33 17.57 -10.69
CA GLN A 4 3.48 17.45 -11.58
C GLN A 4 4.14 16.06 -11.50
N ASN A 5 4.14 15.47 -10.30
CA ASN A 5 4.89 14.26 -10.00
C ASN A 5 4.00 13.02 -9.80
N ILE A 6 2.68 13.20 -9.77
CA ILE A 6 1.72 12.10 -9.76
C ILE A 6 0.65 12.29 -10.82
N LEU A 7 0.06 11.18 -11.25
CA LEU A 7 -1.19 11.16 -12.02
C LEU A 7 -2.28 10.54 -11.14
N ALA A 8 -3.45 11.17 -11.11
CA ALA A 8 -4.62 10.65 -10.43
C ALA A 8 -5.70 10.34 -11.48
N GLU A 9 -6.16 9.11 -11.50
CA GLU A 9 -7.21 8.61 -12.38
C GLU A 9 -8.31 7.97 -11.53
N ARG A 10 -9.54 8.02 -12.01
CA ARG A 10 -10.67 7.35 -11.36
C ARG A 10 -11.33 6.37 -12.31
N VAL A 11 -11.55 5.17 -11.83
CA VAL A 11 -12.30 4.12 -12.52
C VAL A 11 -13.37 3.62 -11.57
N ASP A 12 -14.63 3.96 -11.82
CA ASP A 12 -15.74 3.67 -10.91
C ASP A 12 -15.45 4.15 -9.47
N LYS A 13 -15.38 3.22 -8.52
CA LYS A 13 -15.10 3.46 -7.09
C LYS A 13 -13.61 3.27 -6.72
N ILE A 14 -12.74 3.28 -7.71
CA ILE A 14 -11.31 3.02 -7.55
C ILE A 14 -10.53 4.27 -7.95
N ALA A 15 -9.66 4.76 -7.07
CA ALA A 15 -8.66 5.76 -7.42
C ALA A 15 -7.36 5.08 -7.82
N ILE A 16 -6.75 5.50 -8.92
CA ILE A 16 -5.45 5.01 -9.37
C ILE A 16 -4.47 6.18 -9.28
N LEU A 17 -3.50 6.04 -8.40
CA LEU A 17 -2.44 7.01 -8.17
C LEU A 17 -1.15 6.48 -8.79
N THR A 18 -0.58 7.23 -9.72
CA THR A 18 0.64 6.85 -10.43
C THR A 18 1.76 7.82 -10.09
N MET A 19 2.84 7.34 -9.48
CA MET A 19 4.08 8.12 -9.32
C MET A 19 4.65 8.39 -10.70
N ASN A 20 4.77 9.66 -11.10
CA ASN A 20 5.02 10.05 -12.49
C ASN A 20 6.34 10.82 -12.66
N ARG A 21 7.45 10.11 -12.40
CA ARG A 21 8.82 10.58 -12.68
C ARG A 21 9.62 9.46 -13.35
N PRO A 22 9.14 8.91 -14.50
CA PRO A 22 9.72 7.70 -15.10
C PRO A 22 11.18 7.89 -15.56
N GLU A 23 11.59 9.10 -15.90
CA GLU A 23 12.96 9.47 -16.25
C GLU A 23 13.93 9.32 -15.05
N LYS A 24 13.42 9.44 -13.84
CA LYS A 24 14.14 9.23 -12.56
C LYS A 24 13.73 7.94 -11.86
N LEU A 25 13.19 6.97 -12.61
CA LEU A 25 12.70 5.69 -12.06
C LEU A 25 11.74 5.88 -10.88
N ASN A 26 10.88 6.89 -10.95
CA ASN A 26 9.91 7.26 -9.92
C ASN A 26 10.55 7.46 -8.53
N ALA A 27 11.75 8.06 -8.49
CA ALA A 27 12.43 8.41 -7.24
C ALA A 27 11.56 9.37 -6.42
N LEU A 28 11.47 9.09 -5.12
CA LEU A 28 10.65 9.81 -4.15
C LEU A 28 11.32 11.13 -3.79
N SER A 29 11.02 12.20 -4.54
CA SER A 29 11.35 13.55 -4.15
C SER A 29 10.40 14.03 -3.05
N TYR A 30 10.73 15.18 -2.46
CA TYR A 30 9.86 15.80 -1.47
C TYR A 30 8.51 16.18 -2.10
N GLU A 31 8.54 16.79 -3.29
CA GLU A 31 7.36 17.23 -4.02
C GLU A 31 6.43 16.06 -4.37
N LEU A 32 7.00 14.92 -4.85
CA LEU A 32 6.20 13.73 -5.11
C LEU A 32 5.53 13.21 -3.83
N ALA A 33 6.27 13.20 -2.71
CA ALA A 33 5.72 12.74 -1.44
C ALA A 33 4.57 13.63 -0.95
N VAL A 34 4.71 14.96 -1.09
CA VAL A 34 3.66 15.93 -0.74
C VAL A 34 2.43 15.77 -1.64
N GLU A 35 2.61 15.71 -2.97
CA GLU A 35 1.50 15.53 -3.91
C GLU A 35 0.74 14.23 -3.67
N LEU A 36 1.47 13.14 -3.38
CA LEU A 36 0.86 11.84 -3.07
C LEU A 36 0.05 11.90 -1.77
N ASP A 37 0.59 12.51 -0.72
CA ASP A 37 -0.07 12.66 0.57
C ASP A 37 -1.33 13.55 0.47
N GLU A 38 -1.23 14.66 -0.25
CA GLU A 38 -2.39 15.55 -0.53
C GLU A 38 -3.51 14.80 -1.25
N GLU A 39 -3.17 14.01 -2.29
CA GLU A 39 -4.19 13.27 -3.04
C GLU A 39 -4.78 12.12 -2.22
N LEU A 40 -3.96 11.43 -1.43
CA LEU A 40 -4.45 10.43 -0.48
C LEU A 40 -5.45 11.06 0.49
N GLY A 41 -5.18 12.25 1.03
CA GLY A 41 -6.10 12.96 1.92
C GLY A 41 -7.44 13.31 1.25
N LYS A 42 -7.43 13.70 -0.04
CA LYS A 42 -8.67 13.91 -0.80
C LYS A 42 -9.45 12.61 -1.00
N VAL A 43 -8.75 11.58 -1.45
CA VAL A 43 -9.32 10.26 -1.71
C VAL A 43 -9.86 9.64 -0.42
N GLU A 44 -9.21 9.84 0.71
CA GLU A 44 -9.67 9.30 1.99
C GLU A 44 -11.04 9.85 2.40
N ASN A 45 -11.31 11.12 2.10
CA ASN A 45 -12.55 11.81 2.42
C ASN A 45 -13.60 11.79 1.30
N ASP A 46 -13.33 11.13 0.17
CA ASP A 46 -14.28 10.95 -0.93
C ASP A 46 -15.04 9.64 -0.77
N ASP A 47 -16.29 9.68 -0.32
CA ASP A 47 -17.12 8.49 -0.08
C ASP A 47 -17.40 7.65 -1.33
N ASP A 48 -17.24 8.25 -2.51
CA ASP A 48 -17.36 7.52 -3.77
C ASP A 48 -16.13 6.66 -4.10
N VAL A 49 -14.98 6.90 -3.46
CA VAL A 49 -13.79 6.04 -3.60
C VAL A 49 -13.78 5.00 -2.49
N ARG A 50 -13.59 3.74 -2.86
CA ARG A 50 -13.55 2.60 -1.92
C ARG A 50 -12.17 1.93 -1.82
N VAL A 51 -11.38 2.01 -2.88
CA VAL A 51 -10.05 1.35 -3.00
C VAL A 51 -9.10 2.27 -3.75
N VAL A 52 -7.83 2.24 -3.36
CA VAL A 52 -6.75 2.93 -4.06
C VAL A 52 -5.83 1.88 -4.71
N ILE A 53 -5.38 2.16 -5.93
CA ILE A 53 -4.27 1.46 -6.58
C ILE A 53 -3.10 2.44 -6.65
N LEU A 54 -1.94 2.06 -6.15
CA LEU A 54 -0.70 2.82 -6.25
C LEU A 54 0.29 2.10 -7.19
N THR A 55 0.83 2.81 -8.18
CA THR A 55 1.79 2.27 -9.15
C THR A 55 2.84 3.30 -9.57
N GLY A 56 3.82 2.89 -10.35
CA GLY A 56 4.81 3.77 -10.98
C GLY A 56 4.56 3.95 -12.47
N ALA A 57 4.84 5.15 -13.00
CA ALA A 57 4.79 5.41 -14.44
C ALA A 57 5.93 4.68 -15.18
N GLY A 58 5.63 4.22 -16.39
CA GLY A 58 6.58 3.51 -17.25
C GLY A 58 6.82 2.06 -16.82
N PRO A 59 7.60 1.30 -17.61
CA PRO A 59 7.74 -0.15 -17.42
C PRO A 59 8.88 -0.55 -16.48
N ARG A 60 9.74 0.38 -16.04
CA ARG A 60 11.00 0.05 -15.38
C ARG A 60 10.95 0.01 -13.86
N ALA A 61 10.12 0.83 -13.26
CA ALA A 61 10.16 1.02 -11.81
C ALA A 61 8.79 1.32 -11.22
N PHE A 62 8.50 0.68 -10.11
CA PHE A 62 7.56 1.20 -9.15
C PHE A 62 8.15 2.44 -8.49
N SER A 63 9.31 2.31 -7.84
CA SER A 63 10.10 3.44 -7.34
C SER A 63 11.54 3.01 -7.00
N ALA A 64 12.53 3.76 -7.49
CA ALA A 64 13.95 3.55 -7.15
C ALA A 64 14.31 4.00 -5.72
N GLY A 65 13.36 4.52 -4.94
CA GLY A 65 13.58 5.00 -3.58
C GLY A 65 13.78 6.50 -3.49
N GLY A 66 14.45 6.98 -2.44
CA GLY A 66 14.63 8.42 -2.22
C GLY A 66 15.43 9.09 -3.34
N ASP A 67 15.06 10.33 -3.69
CA ASP A 67 15.81 11.14 -4.65
C ASP A 67 17.14 11.59 -4.01
N ILE A 68 18.20 10.79 -4.25
CA ILE A 68 19.53 11.02 -3.67
C ILE A 68 20.08 12.38 -4.11
N MET A 69 19.84 12.78 -5.38
CA MET A 69 20.34 14.05 -5.90
C MET A 69 19.67 15.25 -5.21
N GLN A 70 18.40 15.14 -4.86
CA GLN A 70 17.73 16.14 -4.05
C GLN A 70 18.28 16.15 -2.62
N MET A 71 18.49 14.98 -2.01
CA MET A 71 19.05 14.89 -0.66
C MET A 71 20.43 15.50 -0.54
N VAL A 72 21.33 15.27 -1.49
CA VAL A 72 22.70 15.82 -1.48
C VAL A 72 22.70 17.35 -1.64
N LYS A 73 21.74 17.91 -2.35
CA LYS A 73 21.62 19.37 -2.59
C LYS A 73 20.90 20.11 -1.45
N SER A 74 20.23 19.41 -0.55
CA SER A 74 19.48 20.03 0.55
C SER A 74 20.40 20.48 1.68
N THR A 75 20.07 21.62 2.30
CA THR A 75 20.73 22.04 3.54
C THR A 75 20.32 21.13 4.71
N PRO A 76 21.08 21.12 5.84
CA PRO A 76 20.69 20.37 7.02
C PRO A 76 19.29 20.73 7.54
N GLU A 77 18.92 22.02 7.52
CA GLU A 77 17.63 22.53 7.95
C GLU A 77 16.49 22.06 7.05
N GLU A 78 16.67 22.15 5.72
CA GLU A 78 15.73 21.61 4.74
C GLU A 78 15.58 20.10 4.87
N MET A 79 16.68 19.38 5.11
CA MET A 79 16.66 17.94 5.30
C MET A 79 15.85 17.56 6.54
N ALA A 80 16.02 18.27 7.66
CA ALA A 80 15.27 18.04 8.89
C ALA A 80 13.77 18.24 8.67
N ALA A 81 13.37 19.39 8.12
CA ALA A 81 11.97 19.71 7.84
C ALA A 81 11.31 18.67 6.88
N ARG A 82 12.03 18.29 5.82
CA ARG A 82 11.56 17.27 4.85
C ARG A 82 11.48 15.87 5.45
N THR A 83 12.33 15.55 6.44
CA THR A 83 12.29 14.27 7.16
C THR A 83 11.02 14.14 7.98
N ASP A 84 10.64 15.18 8.71
CA ASP A 84 9.41 15.19 9.51
C ASP A 84 8.16 15.09 8.62
N ALA A 85 8.08 15.90 7.56
CA ALA A 85 6.97 15.83 6.61
C ALA A 85 6.85 14.43 5.96
N ARG A 86 7.99 13.83 5.58
CA ARG A 86 8.01 12.47 5.02
C ARG A 86 7.58 11.42 6.04
N ARG A 87 7.93 11.60 7.31
CA ARG A 87 7.50 10.70 8.39
C ARG A 87 5.98 10.69 8.50
N GLU A 88 5.36 11.87 8.53
CA GLU A 88 3.90 11.99 8.60
C GLU A 88 3.20 11.43 7.35
N ALA A 89 3.70 11.73 6.15
CA ALA A 89 3.17 11.18 4.90
C ALA A 89 3.27 9.64 4.84
N ASN A 90 4.39 9.06 5.30
CA ASN A 90 4.54 7.61 5.40
C ASN A 90 3.57 7.01 6.42
N TRP A 91 3.35 7.69 7.55
CA TRP A 91 2.38 7.23 8.55
C TRP A 91 0.96 7.33 8.02
N HIS A 92 0.59 8.42 7.34
CA HIS A 92 -0.71 8.56 6.69
C HIS A 92 -0.95 7.42 5.69
N LEU A 93 0.02 7.12 4.82
CA LEU A 93 -0.09 5.99 3.89
C LEU A 93 -0.28 4.65 4.62
N ALA A 94 0.51 4.39 5.67
CA ALA A 94 0.45 3.13 6.42
C ALA A 94 -0.85 2.97 7.22
N SER A 95 -1.41 4.08 7.73
CA SER A 95 -2.64 4.11 8.52
C SER A 95 -3.89 4.48 7.69
N PHE A 96 -3.75 4.59 6.37
CA PHE A 96 -4.82 4.98 5.46
C PHE A 96 -6.04 4.08 5.62
N ARG A 97 -7.22 4.69 5.78
CA ARG A 97 -8.43 3.94 6.16
C ARG A 97 -8.94 2.99 5.07
N LYS A 98 -8.82 3.38 3.80
CA LYS A 98 -9.29 2.57 2.68
C LYS A 98 -8.23 1.57 2.24
N PRO A 99 -8.58 0.43 1.64
CA PRO A 99 -7.61 -0.50 1.08
C PRO A 99 -6.74 0.14 0.01
N ILE A 100 -5.42 -0.14 0.06
CA ILE A 100 -4.46 0.26 -0.97
C ILE A 100 -3.82 -0.98 -1.58
N ILE A 101 -3.91 -1.10 -2.90
CA ILE A 101 -3.26 -2.14 -3.70
C ILE A 101 -2.03 -1.53 -4.36
N GLY A 102 -0.86 -2.10 -4.14
CA GLY A 102 0.34 -1.79 -4.92
C GLY A 102 0.38 -2.62 -6.21
N ALA A 103 0.40 -1.95 -7.36
CA ALA A 103 0.72 -2.58 -8.65
C ALA A 103 2.21 -2.36 -8.93
N ILE A 104 3.02 -3.38 -8.63
CA ILE A 104 4.49 -3.29 -8.64
C ILE A 104 4.99 -3.62 -10.05
N ASN A 105 5.16 -2.59 -10.85
CA ASN A 105 5.45 -2.65 -12.29
C ASN A 105 6.94 -2.77 -12.66
N GLY A 106 7.82 -2.86 -11.67
CA GLY A 106 9.27 -2.95 -11.87
C GLY A 106 10.02 -2.86 -10.54
N ILE A 107 11.22 -2.29 -10.56
CA ILE A 107 12.04 -2.19 -9.36
C ILE A 107 11.37 -1.36 -8.25
N ALA A 108 11.50 -1.82 -7.01
CA ALA A 108 11.12 -1.11 -5.79
C ALA A 108 12.31 -1.16 -4.81
N TYR A 109 13.09 -0.05 -4.74
CA TYR A 109 14.36 -0.03 -4.01
C TYR A 109 14.33 0.95 -2.83
N GLY A 110 15.03 0.63 -1.76
CA GLY A 110 15.20 1.50 -0.59
C GLY A 110 13.87 2.02 -0.02
N ALA A 111 13.60 3.32 -0.13
CA ALA A 111 12.32 3.90 0.29
C ALA A 111 11.14 3.41 -0.59
N GLY A 112 11.38 3.06 -1.85
CA GLY A 112 10.38 2.42 -2.71
C GLY A 112 10.00 1.03 -2.21
N ALA A 113 10.98 0.22 -1.77
CA ALA A 113 10.71 -1.05 -1.11
C ALA A 113 9.96 -0.86 0.21
N GLN A 114 10.30 0.16 0.99
CA GLN A 114 9.56 0.51 2.21
C GLN A 114 8.09 0.82 1.89
N LEU A 115 7.81 1.60 0.84
CA LEU A 115 6.43 1.88 0.42
C LEU A 115 5.64 0.58 0.22
N THR A 116 6.23 -0.43 -0.44
CA THR A 116 5.51 -1.69 -0.69
C THR A 116 5.05 -2.38 0.59
N THR A 117 5.78 -2.23 1.70
CA THR A 117 5.43 -2.86 2.99
C THR A 117 4.33 -2.13 3.77
N MET A 118 3.96 -0.93 3.34
CA MET A 118 2.88 -0.12 3.91
C MET A 118 1.55 -0.28 3.17
N LEU A 119 1.55 -0.97 2.02
CA LEU A 119 0.36 -1.26 1.24
C LEU A 119 -0.33 -2.53 1.75
N ASP A 120 -1.66 -2.62 1.61
CA ASP A 120 -2.41 -3.78 2.09
C ASP A 120 -2.15 -5.01 1.21
N ILE A 121 -2.21 -4.85 -0.10
CA ILE A 121 -2.05 -5.92 -1.10
C ILE A 121 -0.99 -5.48 -2.11
N ARG A 122 -0.17 -6.41 -2.58
CA ARG A 122 0.87 -6.18 -3.60
C ARG A 122 0.70 -7.18 -4.73
N ILE A 123 0.41 -6.68 -5.93
CA ILE A 123 0.41 -7.46 -7.16
C ILE A 123 1.63 -7.02 -7.94
N GLY A 124 2.51 -7.93 -8.29
CA GLY A 124 3.72 -7.64 -9.05
C GLY A 124 3.69 -8.25 -10.44
N CYS A 125 4.56 -7.77 -11.31
CA CYS A 125 4.83 -8.44 -12.56
C CYS A 125 6.24 -9.02 -12.60
N GLU A 126 6.58 -9.78 -13.65
CA GLU A 126 7.88 -10.47 -13.81
C GLU A 126 9.10 -9.53 -13.75
N HIS A 127 8.89 -8.23 -13.96
CA HIS A 127 9.95 -7.23 -13.82
C HIS A 127 10.09 -6.70 -12.38
N ALA A 128 9.25 -7.13 -11.45
CA ALA A 128 9.33 -6.67 -10.06
C ALA A 128 10.61 -7.20 -9.41
N GLU A 129 11.36 -6.29 -8.83
CA GLU A 129 12.52 -6.61 -8.00
C GLU A 129 12.49 -5.68 -6.78
N ILE A 130 12.48 -6.24 -5.58
CA ILE A 130 12.35 -5.48 -4.32
C ILE A 130 13.66 -5.57 -3.55
N GLN A 131 14.20 -4.42 -3.11
CA GLN A 131 15.47 -4.39 -2.42
C GLN A 131 15.49 -3.38 -1.26
N PHE A 132 15.73 -3.86 -0.04
CA PHE A 132 15.81 -3.05 1.18
C PHE A 132 17.25 -2.56 1.40
N LEU A 133 17.59 -1.40 0.89
CA LEU A 133 18.96 -0.88 0.80
C LEU A 133 19.46 -0.12 2.04
N ALA A 134 18.62 0.09 3.07
CA ALA A 134 18.94 0.99 4.17
C ALA A 134 20.26 0.66 4.85
N ALA A 135 20.49 -0.60 5.22
CA ALA A 135 21.73 -1.03 5.88
C ALA A 135 22.98 -0.80 5.03
N LYS A 136 22.89 -0.98 3.71
CA LYS A 136 24.02 -0.70 2.78
C LYS A 136 24.45 0.77 2.76
N TYR A 137 23.54 1.68 3.12
CA TYR A 137 23.78 3.12 3.18
C TYR A 137 23.86 3.67 4.60
N GLY A 138 24.12 2.81 5.61
CA GLY A 138 24.22 3.22 7.00
C GLY A 138 22.92 3.77 7.59
N ARG A 139 21.76 3.28 7.11
CA ARG A 139 20.43 3.70 7.53
C ARG A 139 19.61 2.53 8.04
N ALA A 140 18.47 2.80 8.67
CA ALA A 140 17.49 1.79 9.06
C ALA A 140 16.08 2.22 8.61
N ASN A 141 15.33 1.29 8.02
CA ASN A 141 13.91 1.45 7.71
C ASN A 141 13.22 0.08 7.65
N SER A 142 11.90 0.07 7.44
CA SER A 142 11.06 -1.14 7.26
C SER A 142 11.12 -2.15 8.42
N THR A 143 11.72 -1.81 9.56
CA THR A 143 11.87 -2.71 10.71
C THR A 143 10.54 -3.02 11.40
N TRP A 144 9.56 -2.13 11.30
CA TRP A 144 8.23 -2.26 11.90
C TRP A 144 7.20 -2.89 10.95
N SER A 145 7.37 -2.75 9.62
CA SER A 145 6.40 -3.18 8.61
C SER A 145 6.78 -4.48 7.90
N LEU A 146 8.04 -4.66 7.48
CA LEU A 146 8.47 -5.85 6.74
C LEU A 146 8.26 -7.17 7.51
N PRO A 147 8.50 -7.27 8.84
CA PRO A 147 8.25 -8.49 9.59
C PRO A 147 6.78 -8.93 9.58
N LEU A 148 5.84 -8.00 9.44
CA LEU A 148 4.41 -8.30 9.33
C LEU A 148 4.05 -8.91 7.96
N VAL A 149 4.87 -8.67 6.94
CA VAL A 149 4.65 -9.15 5.58
C VAL A 149 5.29 -10.53 5.36
N VAL A 150 6.58 -10.68 5.73
CA VAL A 150 7.36 -11.90 5.40
C VAL A 150 7.79 -12.71 6.62
N GLY A 151 7.36 -12.31 7.81
CA GLY A 151 7.81 -12.88 9.07
C GLY A 151 9.21 -12.44 9.48
N MET A 152 9.51 -12.53 10.79
CA MET A 152 10.74 -12.01 11.40
C MET A 152 12.03 -12.60 10.80
N PRO A 153 12.18 -13.93 10.58
CA PRO A 153 13.42 -14.49 10.04
C PRO A 153 13.75 -13.96 8.65
N LYS A 154 12.77 -13.91 7.75
CA LYS A 154 12.97 -13.43 6.38
C LYS A 154 13.20 -11.91 6.37
N ALA A 155 12.50 -11.15 7.19
CA ALA A 155 12.74 -9.71 7.32
C ALA A 155 14.19 -9.41 7.77
N LYS A 156 14.72 -10.15 8.75
CA LYS A 156 16.13 -10.01 9.18
C LYS A 156 17.09 -10.30 8.03
N GLU A 157 16.90 -11.41 7.31
CA GLU A 157 17.72 -11.75 6.15
C GLU A 157 17.76 -10.60 5.14
N LEU A 158 16.59 -10.09 4.72
CA LEU A 158 16.49 -9.07 3.70
C LEU A 158 17.03 -7.70 4.17
N LEU A 159 16.74 -7.30 5.40
CA LEU A 159 17.20 -6.03 5.95
C LEU A 159 18.71 -6.01 6.24
N TYR A 160 19.28 -7.14 6.68
CA TYR A 160 20.71 -7.22 7.01
C TYR A 160 21.57 -7.32 5.75
N THR A 161 21.15 -8.14 4.78
CA THR A 161 21.93 -8.35 3.55
C THR A 161 21.71 -7.27 2.51
N GLY A 162 20.51 -6.67 2.49
CA GLY A 162 20.07 -5.77 1.43
C GLY A 162 20.17 -6.41 0.04
N ARG A 163 20.00 -7.75 -0.06
CA ARG A 163 19.99 -8.43 -1.35
C ARG A 163 18.72 -8.16 -2.14
N PRO A 164 18.75 -8.23 -3.47
CA PRO A 164 17.54 -8.13 -4.26
C PRO A 164 16.65 -9.38 -4.07
N VAL A 165 15.33 -9.17 -4.17
CA VAL A 165 14.30 -10.19 -4.18
C VAL A 165 13.55 -10.06 -5.50
N LYS A 166 13.70 -11.03 -6.40
CA LYS A 166 13.01 -11.09 -7.68
C LYS A 166 11.55 -11.51 -7.53
N ALA A 167 10.76 -11.29 -8.56
CA ALA A 167 9.31 -11.46 -8.56
C ALA A 167 8.84 -12.82 -8.03
N GLU A 168 9.41 -13.92 -8.52
CA GLU A 168 9.01 -15.28 -8.13
C GLU A 168 9.36 -15.58 -6.66
N GLU A 169 10.52 -15.09 -6.18
CA GLU A 169 10.84 -15.21 -4.76
C GLU A 169 9.92 -14.32 -3.92
N ALA A 170 9.63 -13.10 -4.37
CA ALA A 170 8.77 -12.17 -3.67
C ALA A 170 7.36 -12.74 -3.46
N GLU A 171 6.79 -13.40 -4.47
CA GLU A 171 5.52 -14.12 -4.34
C GLU A 171 5.64 -15.30 -3.36
N ARG A 172 6.65 -16.15 -3.53
CA ARG A 172 6.84 -17.33 -2.68
C ARG A 172 6.99 -17.01 -1.19
N ILE A 173 7.60 -15.85 -0.84
CA ILE A 173 7.80 -15.44 0.57
C ILE A 173 6.68 -14.53 1.09
N GLY A 174 5.63 -14.27 0.30
CA GLY A 174 4.52 -13.41 0.68
C GLY A 174 4.80 -11.90 0.58
N LEU A 175 5.93 -11.50 -0.01
CA LEU A 175 6.23 -10.08 -0.27
C LEU A 175 5.37 -9.54 -1.43
N LEU A 176 4.94 -10.40 -2.35
CA LEU A 176 3.84 -10.17 -3.30
C LEU A 176 2.69 -11.14 -2.98
N ASN A 177 1.47 -10.67 -3.12
CA ASN A 177 0.25 -11.48 -2.98
C ASN A 177 -0.07 -12.26 -4.26
N GLN A 178 0.38 -11.72 -5.41
CA GLN A 178 0.15 -12.29 -6.72
C GLN A 178 1.23 -11.82 -7.70
N LEU A 179 1.67 -12.73 -8.57
CA LEU A 179 2.55 -12.46 -9.70
C LEU A 179 1.79 -12.69 -11.02
N VAL A 180 1.85 -11.70 -11.92
CA VAL A 180 1.20 -11.76 -13.23
C VAL A 180 2.14 -11.26 -14.33
N PRO A 181 1.88 -11.55 -15.61
CA PRO A 181 2.57 -10.90 -16.73
C PRO A 181 2.42 -9.37 -16.64
N CYS A 182 3.48 -8.61 -16.98
CA CYS A 182 3.44 -7.14 -16.91
C CYS A 182 2.31 -6.54 -17.76
N SER A 183 1.96 -7.16 -18.87
CA SER A 183 0.83 -6.75 -19.71
C SER A 183 -0.54 -6.89 -19.03
N GLN A 184 -0.64 -7.71 -17.97
CA GLN A 184 -1.87 -7.96 -17.22
C GLN A 184 -1.90 -7.26 -15.85
N LEU A 185 -0.82 -6.59 -15.44
CA LEU A 185 -0.69 -6.04 -14.09
C LEU A 185 -1.81 -5.05 -13.75
N ARG A 186 -2.12 -4.12 -14.66
CA ARG A 186 -3.19 -3.13 -14.47
C ARG A 186 -4.55 -3.81 -14.33
N GLU A 187 -4.82 -4.79 -15.18
CA GLU A 187 -6.08 -5.51 -15.16
C GLU A 187 -6.25 -6.33 -13.87
N ALA A 188 -5.21 -7.05 -13.45
CA ALA A 188 -5.22 -7.82 -12.20
C ALA A 188 -5.44 -6.92 -10.97
N ALA A 189 -4.80 -5.74 -10.92
CA ALA A 189 -4.99 -4.78 -9.85
C ALA A 189 -6.42 -4.21 -9.84
N LEU A 190 -6.98 -3.90 -11.00
CA LEU A 190 -8.36 -3.43 -11.13
C LEU A 190 -9.37 -4.51 -10.74
N GLU A 191 -9.16 -5.76 -11.12
CA GLU A 191 -10.03 -6.87 -10.76
C GLU A 191 -10.06 -7.09 -9.24
N MET A 192 -8.89 -7.12 -8.59
CA MET A 192 -8.80 -7.18 -7.12
C MET A 192 -9.50 -5.99 -6.47
N ALA A 193 -9.30 -4.78 -6.99
CA ALA A 193 -9.92 -3.57 -6.45
C ALA A 193 -11.46 -3.60 -6.62
N LYS A 194 -11.99 -4.10 -7.74
CA LYS A 194 -13.43 -4.27 -7.97
C LYS A 194 -14.04 -5.26 -6.99
N GLN A 195 -13.37 -6.39 -6.73
CA GLN A 195 -13.83 -7.37 -5.74
C GLN A 195 -13.93 -6.76 -4.35
N ILE A 196 -12.94 -5.96 -3.94
CA ILE A 196 -12.96 -5.24 -2.66
C ILE A 196 -14.05 -4.16 -2.65
N ALA A 197 -14.15 -3.37 -3.71
CA ALA A 197 -15.11 -2.27 -3.82
C ALA A 197 -16.57 -2.74 -3.88
N ALA A 198 -16.83 -4.00 -4.24
CA ALA A 198 -18.17 -4.61 -4.23
C ALA A 198 -18.68 -4.91 -2.81
N ASN A 199 -17.78 -5.00 -1.82
CA ASN A 199 -18.14 -5.25 -0.42
C ASN A 199 -18.61 -3.97 0.31
N ASP A 200 -19.21 -4.13 1.49
CA ASP A 200 -19.58 -3.00 2.35
C ASP A 200 -18.32 -2.23 2.79
N PRO A 201 -18.15 -0.95 2.39
CA PRO A 201 -16.93 -0.19 2.68
C PRO A 201 -16.67 -0.01 4.16
N ARG A 202 -17.70 0.10 5.00
CA ARG A 202 -17.55 0.20 6.46
C ARG A 202 -16.93 -1.07 7.04
N MET A 203 -17.37 -2.24 6.53
CA MET A 203 -16.86 -3.53 6.98
C MET A 203 -15.41 -3.73 6.52
N VAL A 204 -15.09 -3.41 5.27
CA VAL A 204 -13.72 -3.53 4.75
C VAL A 204 -12.76 -2.62 5.52
N GLN A 205 -13.10 -1.35 5.73
CA GLN A 205 -12.29 -0.41 6.51
C GLN A 205 -12.19 -0.84 7.98
N GLY A 206 -13.28 -1.32 8.56
CA GLY A 206 -13.29 -1.81 9.95
C GLY A 206 -12.44 -3.07 10.14
N ILE A 207 -12.44 -3.99 9.19
CA ILE A 207 -11.55 -5.17 9.19
C ILE A 207 -10.09 -4.71 9.11
N LYS A 208 -9.75 -3.80 8.19
CA LYS A 208 -8.40 -3.24 8.09
C LYS A 208 -7.95 -2.62 9.41
N GLN A 209 -8.81 -1.78 10.01
CA GLN A 209 -8.49 -1.13 11.29
C GLN A 209 -8.25 -2.16 12.40
N LEU A 210 -9.13 -3.17 12.55
CA LEU A 210 -8.94 -4.23 13.55
C LEU A 210 -7.63 -4.99 13.36
N LEU A 211 -7.30 -5.36 12.11
CA LEU A 211 -6.03 -6.05 11.81
C LEU A 211 -4.80 -5.22 12.20
N HIS A 212 -4.87 -3.90 12.06
CA HIS A 212 -3.78 -2.99 12.46
C HIS A 212 -3.74 -2.79 13.98
N ASP A 213 -4.88 -2.52 14.61
CA ASP A 213 -4.97 -2.25 16.05
C ASP A 213 -4.60 -3.49 16.88
N ASP A 214 -4.85 -4.68 16.35
CA ASP A 214 -4.57 -5.96 17.02
C ASP A 214 -3.10 -6.37 16.99
N ILE A 215 -2.23 -5.65 16.24
CA ILE A 215 -0.80 -5.97 16.18
C ILE A 215 -0.17 -5.86 17.58
N GLY A 216 0.39 -6.98 18.07
CA GLY A 216 1.04 -7.05 19.38
C GLY A 216 0.09 -7.33 20.54
N LEU A 217 -1.23 -7.30 20.35
CA LEU A 217 -2.18 -7.63 21.42
C LEU A 217 -2.16 -9.13 21.73
N PRO A 218 -2.41 -9.53 23.00
CA PRO A 218 -2.65 -10.91 23.40
C PRO A 218 -3.85 -11.52 22.65
N TRP A 219 -3.81 -12.82 22.42
CA TRP A 219 -4.84 -13.55 21.65
C TRP A 219 -6.27 -13.30 22.12
N ARG A 220 -6.50 -13.26 23.43
CA ARG A 220 -7.83 -13.01 24.02
C ARG A 220 -8.28 -11.57 23.75
N GLU A 221 -7.40 -10.61 23.85
CA GLU A 221 -7.72 -9.19 23.62
C GLU A 221 -8.10 -8.93 22.17
N ARG A 222 -7.46 -9.59 21.19
CA ARG A 222 -7.86 -9.53 19.76
C ARG A 222 -9.28 -10.04 19.55
N PHE A 223 -9.62 -11.17 20.15
CA PHE A 223 -10.98 -11.71 20.09
C PHE A 223 -12.00 -10.72 20.70
N ASP A 224 -11.70 -10.18 21.88
CA ASP A 224 -12.58 -9.24 22.57
C ASP A 224 -12.70 -7.91 21.79
N ALA A 225 -11.63 -7.42 21.14
CA ALA A 225 -11.65 -6.24 20.28
C ALA A 225 -12.59 -6.44 19.08
N GLU A 226 -12.52 -7.58 18.40
CA GLU A 226 -13.45 -7.92 17.31
C GLU A 226 -14.91 -7.98 17.80
N GLN A 227 -15.19 -8.66 18.94
CA GLN A 227 -16.55 -8.74 19.46
C GLN A 227 -17.09 -7.35 19.85
N ASN A 228 -16.26 -6.50 20.45
CA ASN A 228 -16.61 -5.13 20.78
C ASN A 228 -16.87 -4.28 19.53
N ALA A 229 -16.05 -4.39 18.51
CA ALA A 229 -16.25 -3.70 17.25
C ALA A 229 -17.57 -4.11 16.59
N ARG A 230 -17.86 -5.42 16.50
CA ARG A 230 -19.12 -5.95 15.95
C ARG A 230 -20.35 -5.44 16.72
N LYS A 231 -20.27 -5.33 18.02
CA LYS A 231 -21.38 -4.85 18.87
C LYS A 231 -21.62 -3.35 18.73
N ASN A 232 -20.56 -2.55 18.59
CA ASN A 232 -20.63 -1.10 18.77
C ASN A 232 -20.46 -0.32 17.47
N LYS A 233 -19.46 -0.66 16.64
CA LYS A 233 -19.04 0.11 15.45
C LYS A 233 -19.40 -0.58 14.13
N LEU A 234 -19.15 -1.88 14.03
CA LEU A 234 -19.32 -2.68 12.82
C LEU A 234 -20.58 -3.55 12.90
N LYS A 235 -21.69 -2.91 13.23
CA LYS A 235 -22.99 -3.60 13.31
C LYS A 235 -23.35 -4.15 11.94
N ALA A 236 -23.67 -5.45 11.89
CA ALA A 236 -24.16 -6.09 10.68
C ALA A 236 -25.48 -5.47 10.21
N ASN A 237 -25.69 -5.43 8.91
CA ASN A 237 -26.99 -5.15 8.33
C ASN A 237 -28.00 -6.22 8.77
N SER A 238 -29.29 -5.94 8.64
CA SER A 238 -30.33 -6.97 8.87
C SER A 238 -30.02 -8.22 8.00
N PRO A 239 -30.38 -9.44 8.45
CA PRO A 239 -30.15 -10.64 7.64
C PRO A 239 -30.73 -10.56 6.22
N ARG A 240 -31.89 -9.91 6.06
CA ARG A 240 -32.49 -9.70 4.73
C ARG A 240 -31.65 -8.80 3.84
N GLU A 241 -31.12 -7.72 4.35
CA GLU A 241 -30.25 -6.80 3.60
C GLU A 241 -28.88 -7.43 3.33
N GLY A 242 -28.25 -7.98 4.37
CA GLY A 242 -26.91 -8.58 4.27
C GLY A 242 -26.85 -9.79 3.34
N PHE A 243 -27.93 -10.57 3.29
CA PHE A 243 -27.99 -11.78 2.44
C PHE A 243 -28.88 -11.61 1.20
N LYS A 244 -29.20 -10.38 0.78
CA LYS A 244 -30.11 -10.10 -0.33
C LYS A 244 -29.78 -10.89 -1.59
N ALA A 245 -28.55 -10.83 -2.07
CA ALA A 245 -28.11 -11.57 -3.26
C ALA A 245 -28.20 -13.11 -3.12
N PHE A 246 -28.01 -13.64 -1.90
CA PHE A 246 -28.19 -15.05 -1.61
C PHE A 246 -29.67 -15.44 -1.64
N LEU A 247 -30.53 -14.63 -1.01
CA LEU A 247 -31.97 -14.86 -0.97
C LEU A 247 -32.59 -14.81 -2.36
N GLU A 248 -32.21 -13.84 -3.18
CA GLU A 248 -32.65 -13.72 -4.58
C GLU A 248 -32.30 -14.98 -5.39
N ARG A 249 -31.06 -15.49 -5.26
CA ARG A 249 -30.66 -16.76 -5.93
C ARG A 249 -31.46 -17.99 -5.45
N LYS A 250 -32.00 -17.93 -4.23
CA LYS A 250 -32.83 -19.01 -3.65
C LYS A 250 -34.32 -18.77 -3.89
N GLY A 251 -34.73 -17.70 -4.58
CA GLY A 251 -36.14 -17.39 -4.82
C GLY A 251 -36.91 -16.97 -3.54
N VAL A 252 -36.19 -16.59 -2.48
CA VAL A 252 -36.80 -16.11 -1.22
C VAL A 252 -36.96 -14.60 -1.32
N ARG A 253 -38.20 -14.12 -1.25
CA ARG A 253 -38.55 -12.68 -1.24
C ARG A 253 -38.61 -12.10 0.16
#